data_40498e00516f81021bb8141198f976de
#
_entry.id   40498e00516f81021bb8141198f976de
#
_cell.length_a   1.000
_cell.length_b   1.000
_cell.length_c   1.000
_cell.angle_alpha   90.00
_cell.angle_beta   90.00
_cell.angle_gamma   90.00
#
_symmetry.space_group_name_H-M   'P 1'
#
loop_
_entity.id
_entity.type
_entity.pdbx_description
1 polymer ?
#
loop_
_entity_poly.entity_id
_entity_poly.type
_entity_poly.pdbx_seq_one_letter_code
_entity_poly.pdbx_strand_id
1 'polypeptide(L)'
;MEIEYRRTWNRSFMLVTGYVEEESYELRMLKHNAVMGLLPVQDVQETGEIRFCYDITGKKSLECYLENNALNLVMIKKILENLIHLCREMEHYLLKEEKILLKEDMIFMDSREEQFYFCYYPNKEGELREEFANLIENMLPQLDHENREDTEKVYAIYEKTREENYSCLLYTSPSP
;
A
#
# COMPACT_ATOMS: atom_id res chain seq x y z
N MET A 1 6.99 -14.87 -3.17
CA MET A 1 7.60 -13.55 -2.88
C MET A 1 8.27 -13.64 -1.52
N GLU A 2 9.57 -13.59 -1.51
CA GLU A 2 10.36 -13.60 -0.27
C GLU A 2 10.64 -12.18 0.18
N ILE A 3 10.56 -11.96 1.50
CA ILE A 3 10.76 -10.65 2.11
C ILE A 3 11.86 -10.76 3.14
N GLU A 4 12.82 -9.85 3.10
CA GLU A 4 13.89 -9.72 4.08
C GLU A 4 13.93 -8.30 4.63
N TYR A 5 14.12 -8.14 5.93
CA TYR A 5 14.28 -6.84 6.55
C TYR A 5 15.75 -6.65 6.94
N ARG A 6 16.30 -5.49 6.58
CA ARG A 6 17.67 -5.10 6.93
C ARG A 6 17.68 -3.77 7.65
N ARG A 7 18.44 -3.70 8.71
CA ARG A 7 18.62 -2.48 9.50
C ARG A 7 20.10 -2.14 9.58
N THR A 8 20.42 -0.89 9.26
CA THR A 8 21.70 -0.26 9.58
C THR A 8 21.53 0.63 10.83
N TRP A 9 22.58 1.30 11.27
CA TRP A 9 22.49 2.14 12.47
C TRP A 9 21.49 3.30 12.34
N ASN A 10 21.20 3.79 11.14
CA ASN A 10 20.33 4.93 10.90
C ASN A 10 19.24 4.71 9.82
N ARG A 11 19.19 3.55 9.20
CA ARG A 11 18.24 3.24 8.13
C ARG A 11 17.65 1.84 8.25
N SER A 12 16.45 1.68 7.72
CA SER A 12 15.74 0.42 7.66
C SER A 12 15.23 0.16 6.25
N PHE A 13 15.37 -1.06 5.77
CA PHE A 13 14.98 -1.47 4.43
C PHE A 13 14.17 -2.76 4.46
N MET A 14 13.25 -2.85 3.51
CA MET A 14 12.54 -4.07 3.18
C MET A 14 12.95 -4.52 1.77
N LEU A 15 13.48 -5.72 1.65
CA LEU A 15 13.90 -6.30 0.38
C LEU A 15 12.88 -7.37 -0.04
N VAL A 16 12.43 -7.26 -1.27
CA VAL A 16 11.44 -8.19 -1.86
C VAL A 16 12.06 -8.80 -3.11
N THR A 17 12.06 -10.14 -3.20
CA THR A 17 12.56 -10.83 -4.40
C THR A 17 11.73 -10.47 -5.63
N GLY A 18 12.40 -10.34 -6.76
CA GLY A 18 11.74 -10.00 -8.00
C GLY A 18 12.64 -10.20 -9.21
N TYR A 19 12.14 -9.82 -10.36
CA TYR A 19 12.90 -9.80 -11.60
C TYR A 19 12.73 -8.44 -12.29
N VAL A 20 13.71 -8.05 -13.06
CA VAL A 20 13.70 -6.81 -13.83
C VAL A 20 13.78 -7.17 -15.31
N GLU A 21 12.80 -6.71 -16.08
CA GLU A 21 12.88 -6.75 -17.53
C GLU A 21 13.92 -5.75 -18.04
N GLU A 22 14.65 -6.10 -19.06
CA GLU A 22 15.56 -5.17 -19.71
C GLU A 22 14.78 -3.91 -20.13
N GLU A 23 15.32 -2.74 -19.79
CA GLU A 23 14.72 -1.44 -20.09
C GLU A 23 13.35 -1.15 -19.44
N SER A 24 13.09 -1.65 -18.22
CA SER A 24 11.87 -1.32 -17.50
C SER A 24 11.69 0.19 -17.32
N TYR A 25 10.69 0.75 -18.00
CA TYR A 25 10.27 2.14 -17.87
C TYR A 25 9.86 2.46 -16.43
N GLU A 26 9.10 1.59 -15.80
CA GLU A 26 8.59 1.75 -14.43
C GLU A 26 9.71 1.94 -13.42
N LEU A 27 10.73 1.09 -13.47
CA LEU A 27 11.88 1.20 -12.58
C LEU A 27 12.69 2.48 -12.79
N ARG A 28 12.87 2.90 -14.05
CA ARG A 28 13.52 4.17 -14.35
C ARG A 28 12.76 5.36 -13.75
N MET A 29 11.44 5.36 -13.89
CA MET A 29 10.59 6.39 -13.31
C MET A 29 10.69 6.42 -11.78
N LEU A 30 10.65 5.26 -11.13
CA LEU A 30 10.74 5.14 -9.68
C LEU A 30 12.12 5.54 -9.13
N LYS A 31 13.19 5.27 -9.88
CA LYS A 31 14.55 5.65 -9.47
C LYS A 31 14.84 7.15 -9.61
N HIS A 32 14.27 7.77 -10.62
CA HIS A 32 14.55 9.18 -10.96
C HIS A 32 13.53 10.17 -10.39
N ASN A 33 12.42 9.70 -9.84
CA ASN A 33 11.35 10.54 -9.33
C ASN A 33 10.91 10.09 -7.94
N ALA A 34 10.68 11.08 -7.07
CA ALA A 34 10.03 10.84 -5.79
C ALA A 34 8.51 10.93 -6.00
N VAL A 35 7.84 9.79 -6.11
CA VAL A 35 6.38 9.74 -6.24
C VAL A 35 5.78 9.82 -4.85
N MET A 36 5.00 10.87 -4.59
CA MET A 36 4.37 11.08 -3.28
C MET A 36 3.42 9.94 -2.93
N GLY A 37 3.63 9.31 -1.78
CA GLY A 37 2.84 8.18 -1.31
C GLY A 37 3.45 6.81 -1.60
N LEU A 38 4.50 6.73 -2.42
CA LEU A 38 5.29 5.52 -2.60
C LEU A 38 6.53 5.53 -1.72
N LEU A 39 6.89 4.37 -1.19
CA LEU A 39 8.20 4.16 -0.58
C LEU A 39 9.27 4.27 -1.67
N PRO A 40 10.39 4.95 -1.39
CA PRO A 40 11.54 4.92 -2.30
C PRO A 40 12.00 3.49 -2.55
N VAL A 41 12.24 3.13 -3.79
CA VAL A 41 12.63 1.77 -4.19
C VAL A 41 13.82 1.78 -5.14
N GLN A 42 14.69 0.80 -4.97
CA GLN A 42 15.82 0.52 -5.87
C GLN A 42 15.89 -0.99 -6.12
N ASP A 43 16.33 -1.39 -7.30
CA ASP A 43 16.70 -2.78 -7.52
C ASP A 43 18.14 -2.99 -7.06
N VAL A 44 18.37 -4.11 -6.39
CA VAL A 44 19.68 -4.54 -5.91
C VAL A 44 19.92 -5.95 -6.41
N GLN A 45 21.11 -6.17 -7.01
CA GLN A 45 21.51 -7.50 -7.43
C GLN A 45 22.46 -8.11 -6.40
N GLU A 46 22.04 -9.19 -5.78
CA GLU A 46 22.82 -9.94 -4.80
C GLU A 46 22.77 -11.43 -5.11
N THR A 47 23.94 -12.09 -5.12
CA THR A 47 24.06 -13.54 -5.33
C THR A 47 23.31 -14.09 -6.56
N GLY A 48 23.23 -13.28 -7.62
CA GLY A 48 22.53 -13.66 -8.86
C GLY A 48 21.02 -13.42 -8.85
N GLU A 49 20.48 -12.93 -7.77
CA GLU A 49 19.07 -12.58 -7.64
C GLU A 49 18.86 -11.06 -7.61
N ILE A 50 17.74 -10.62 -8.19
CA ILE A 50 17.31 -9.23 -8.11
C ILE A 50 16.32 -9.09 -6.96
N ARG A 51 16.52 -8.05 -6.16
CA ARG A 51 15.61 -7.67 -5.09
C ARG A 51 15.23 -6.21 -5.21
N PHE A 52 13.97 -5.92 -4.95
CA PHE A 52 13.50 -4.54 -4.78
C PHE A 52 13.71 -4.13 -3.33
N CYS A 53 14.50 -3.09 -3.14
CA CYS A 53 14.86 -2.56 -1.83
C CYS A 53 14.03 -1.30 -1.55
N TYR A 54 13.10 -1.39 -0.62
CA TYR A 54 12.24 -0.28 -0.19
C TYR A 54 12.80 0.37 1.07
N ASP A 55 12.93 1.68 1.07
CA ASP A 55 13.34 2.44 2.25
C ASP A 55 12.15 2.64 3.19
N ILE A 56 12.19 2.00 4.34
CA ILE A 56 11.15 2.05 5.38
C ILE A 56 11.63 2.79 6.64
N THR A 57 12.70 3.56 6.53
CA THR A 57 13.27 4.29 7.66
C THR A 57 12.25 5.19 8.35
N GLY A 58 12.13 5.07 9.67
CA GLY A 58 11.19 5.85 10.47
C GLY A 58 9.72 5.47 10.30
N LYS A 59 9.44 4.35 9.67
CA LYS A 59 8.07 3.87 9.40
C LYS A 59 7.81 2.52 10.05
N LYS A 60 6.56 2.25 10.33
CA LYS A 60 6.07 0.94 10.78
C LYS A 60 4.99 0.42 9.84
N SER A 61 4.86 -0.89 9.71
CA SER A 61 3.80 -1.49 8.91
C SER A 61 2.43 -1.33 9.59
N LEU A 62 1.38 -1.37 8.77
CA LEU A 62 0.00 -1.39 9.26
C LEU A 62 -0.24 -2.63 10.14
N GLU A 63 0.33 -3.78 9.78
CA GLU A 63 0.29 -5.00 10.59
C GLU A 63 0.83 -4.76 12.00
N CYS A 64 2.02 -4.16 12.12
CA CYS A 64 2.62 -3.83 13.40
C CYS A 64 1.77 -2.85 14.23
N TYR A 65 1.16 -1.87 13.58
CA TYR A 65 0.23 -0.95 14.24
C TYR A 65 -0.98 -1.67 14.81
N LEU A 66 -1.58 -2.57 14.04
CA LEU A 66 -2.80 -3.30 14.40
C LEU A 66 -2.57 -4.39 15.48
N GLU A 67 -1.33 -4.76 15.75
CA GLU A 67 -1.01 -5.64 16.89
C GLU A 67 -1.40 -5.02 18.24
N ASN A 68 -1.34 -3.69 18.36
CA ASN A 68 -1.58 -2.96 19.60
C ASN A 68 -2.73 -1.96 19.54
N ASN A 69 -3.36 -1.80 18.38
CA ASN A 69 -4.40 -0.82 18.16
C ASN A 69 -5.56 -1.44 17.39
N ALA A 70 -6.77 -1.10 17.77
CA ALA A 70 -7.95 -1.51 17.00
C ALA A 70 -8.06 -0.71 15.70
N LEU A 71 -8.58 -1.35 14.67
CA LEU A 71 -8.96 -0.70 13.44
C LEU A 71 -10.25 0.10 13.64
N ASN A 72 -10.33 1.28 13.06
CA ASN A 72 -11.54 2.10 13.07
C ASN A 72 -11.83 2.70 11.69
N LEU A 73 -13.01 3.29 11.55
CA LEU A 73 -13.45 3.91 10.29
C LEU A 73 -12.51 5.04 9.83
N VAL A 74 -11.98 5.84 10.75
CA VAL A 74 -11.05 6.94 10.45
C VAL A 74 -9.80 6.42 9.79
N MET A 75 -9.25 5.32 10.30
CA MET A 75 -8.07 4.66 9.73
C MET A 75 -8.34 4.14 8.31
N ILE A 76 -9.46 3.46 8.10
CA ILE A 76 -9.84 2.91 6.79
C ILE A 76 -10.02 4.03 5.77
N LYS A 77 -10.71 5.10 6.14
CA LYS A 77 -10.86 6.28 5.27
C LYS A 77 -9.53 6.91 4.91
N LYS A 78 -8.62 7.01 5.87
CA LYS A 78 -7.29 7.58 5.66
C LYS A 78 -6.46 6.73 4.70
N ILE A 79 -6.49 5.41 4.84
CA ILE A 79 -5.84 4.49 3.89
C ILE A 79 -6.42 4.71 2.48
N LEU A 80 -7.73 4.76 2.35
CA LEU A 80 -8.40 4.95 1.07
C LEU A 80 -8.07 6.31 0.45
N GLU A 81 -8.11 7.39 1.21
CA GLU A 81 -7.75 8.73 0.74
C GLU A 81 -6.30 8.79 0.25
N ASN A 82 -5.37 8.22 1.01
CA ASN A 82 -3.96 8.16 0.63
C ASN A 82 -3.76 7.32 -0.65
N LEU A 83 -4.49 6.21 -0.78
CA LEU A 83 -4.44 5.37 -1.97
C LEU A 83 -4.96 6.11 -3.21
N ILE A 84 -6.06 6.84 -3.09
CA ILE A 84 -6.63 7.64 -4.18
C ILE A 84 -5.66 8.73 -4.61
N HIS A 85 -5.07 9.45 -3.66
CA HIS A 85 -4.05 10.45 -3.97
C HIS A 85 -2.85 9.85 -4.68
N LEU A 86 -2.40 8.69 -4.24
CA LEU A 86 -1.31 7.96 -4.88
C LEU A 86 -1.65 7.60 -6.32
N CYS A 87 -2.83 7.04 -6.58
CA CYS A 87 -3.25 6.67 -7.93
C CYS A 87 -3.21 7.88 -8.87
N ARG A 88 -3.66 9.04 -8.41
CA ARG A 88 -3.59 10.29 -9.18
C ARG A 88 -2.15 10.75 -9.45
N GLU A 89 -1.29 10.69 -8.45
CA GLU A 89 0.14 11.00 -8.63
C GLU A 89 0.79 10.05 -9.63
N MET A 90 0.49 8.77 -9.54
CA MET A 90 1.05 7.75 -10.44
C MET A 90 0.67 7.98 -11.91
N GLU A 91 -0.51 8.51 -12.19
CA GLU A 91 -0.93 8.86 -13.56
C GLU A 91 0.05 9.86 -14.22
N HIS A 92 0.60 10.81 -13.46
CA HIS A 92 1.56 11.77 -13.96
C HIS A 92 2.88 11.13 -14.41
N TYR A 93 3.18 9.95 -13.89
CA TYR A 93 4.39 9.20 -14.22
C TYR A 93 4.11 7.98 -15.10
N LEU A 94 2.87 7.81 -15.56
CA LEU A 94 2.42 6.65 -16.35
C LEU A 94 2.69 5.31 -15.66
N LEU A 95 2.62 5.31 -14.33
CA LEU A 95 2.72 4.10 -13.52
C LEU A 95 1.35 3.44 -13.38
N LYS A 96 1.35 2.12 -13.21
CA LYS A 96 0.13 1.31 -13.17
C LYS A 96 -0.35 1.08 -11.74
N GLU A 97 -1.58 1.45 -11.44
CA GLU A 97 -2.17 1.29 -10.11
C GLU A 97 -2.27 -0.16 -9.64
N GLU A 98 -2.46 -1.10 -10.57
CA GLU A 98 -2.49 -2.54 -10.25
C GLU A 98 -1.15 -3.10 -9.72
N LYS A 99 -0.07 -2.32 -9.80
CA LYS A 99 1.24 -2.68 -9.24
C LYS A 99 1.45 -2.27 -7.78
N ILE A 100 0.47 -1.62 -7.17
CA ILE A 100 0.51 -1.28 -5.75
C ILE A 100 0.22 -2.52 -4.91
N LEU A 101 1.05 -2.79 -3.90
CA LEU A 101 0.84 -3.87 -2.93
C LEU A 101 -0.09 -3.40 -1.81
N LEU A 102 -1.22 -4.09 -1.65
CA LEU A 102 -2.22 -3.80 -0.61
C LEU A 102 -2.31 -4.95 0.42
N LYS A 103 -1.26 -5.12 1.19
CA LYS A 103 -1.19 -6.05 2.32
C LYS A 103 -0.80 -5.31 3.58
N GLU A 104 -1.29 -5.76 4.73
CA GLU A 104 -1.04 -5.12 6.03
C GLU A 104 0.46 -4.98 6.35
N ASP A 105 1.26 -5.96 5.95
CA ASP A 105 2.71 -5.97 6.12
C ASP A 105 3.48 -5.14 5.07
N MET A 106 2.79 -4.67 4.03
CA MET A 106 3.34 -3.90 2.91
C MET A 106 2.85 -2.45 2.85
N ILE A 107 1.95 -2.06 3.73
CA ILE A 107 1.50 -0.68 3.90
C ILE A 107 2.21 -0.12 5.13
N PHE A 108 2.84 1.04 4.96
CA PHE A 108 3.63 1.66 6.02
C PHE A 108 3.07 3.02 6.40
N MET A 109 3.28 3.40 7.65
CA MET A 109 2.90 4.69 8.16
C MET A 109 4.10 5.36 8.82
N ASP A 110 4.13 6.69 8.78
CA ASP A 110 5.18 7.46 9.42
C ASP A 110 5.05 7.44 10.96
N SER A 111 6.03 7.97 11.65
CA SER A 111 6.08 8.01 13.12
C SER A 111 4.95 8.82 13.75
N ARG A 112 4.30 9.69 13.00
CA ARG A 112 3.17 10.52 13.45
C ARG A 112 1.81 9.89 13.16
N GLU A 113 1.80 8.76 12.43
CA GLU A 113 0.57 8.05 12.02
C GLU A 113 -0.38 8.93 11.18
N GLU A 114 0.18 9.90 10.46
CA GLU A 114 -0.60 10.86 9.68
C GLU A 114 -0.73 10.49 8.22
N GLN A 115 0.21 9.70 7.68
CA GLN A 115 0.25 9.36 6.27
C GLN A 115 0.65 7.92 6.04
N PHE A 116 -0.01 7.28 5.06
CA PHE A 116 0.32 5.94 4.58
C PHE A 116 1.20 5.99 3.35
N TYR A 117 2.10 5.02 3.26
CA TYR A 117 3.02 4.81 2.15
C TYR A 117 2.86 3.40 1.62
N PHE A 118 2.91 3.27 0.30
CA PHE A 118 2.67 2.02 -0.41
C PHE A 118 3.91 1.59 -1.16
N CYS A 119 3.98 0.30 -1.47
CA CYS A 119 5.03 -0.30 -2.30
C CYS A 119 4.53 -0.46 -3.72
N TYR A 120 5.30 0.02 -4.68
CA TYR A 120 5.12 -0.32 -6.09
C TYR A 120 5.95 -1.56 -6.39
N TYR A 121 5.30 -2.64 -6.81
CA TYR A 121 5.96 -3.91 -7.11
C TYR A 121 5.74 -4.26 -8.58
N PRO A 122 6.75 -4.08 -9.45
CA PRO A 122 6.61 -4.25 -10.90
C PRO A 122 6.14 -5.65 -11.33
N ASN A 123 6.45 -6.66 -10.54
CA ASN A 123 6.10 -8.06 -10.84
C ASN A 123 4.73 -8.48 -10.31
N LYS A 124 3.97 -7.56 -9.72
CA LYS A 124 2.65 -7.87 -9.20
C LYS A 124 1.66 -8.14 -10.34
N GLU A 125 0.81 -9.13 -10.12
CA GLU A 125 -0.35 -9.45 -10.95
C GLU A 125 -1.63 -9.28 -10.14
N GLY A 126 -2.76 -9.10 -10.80
CA GLY A 126 -4.07 -8.94 -10.19
C GLY A 126 -4.60 -7.51 -10.26
N GLU A 127 -5.83 -7.32 -9.83
CA GLU A 127 -6.52 -6.04 -9.86
C GLU A 127 -6.46 -5.34 -8.48
N LEU A 128 -6.23 -4.03 -8.50
CA LEU A 128 -6.19 -3.21 -7.29
C LEU A 128 -7.48 -3.32 -6.46
N ARG A 129 -8.62 -3.35 -7.14
CA ARG A 129 -9.93 -3.47 -6.50
C ARG A 129 -10.06 -4.75 -5.67
N GLU A 130 -9.66 -5.89 -6.24
CA GLU A 130 -9.71 -7.17 -5.55
C GLU A 130 -8.80 -7.20 -4.33
N GLU A 131 -7.61 -6.65 -4.47
CA GLU A 131 -6.68 -6.55 -3.36
C GLU A 131 -7.15 -5.61 -2.26
N PHE A 132 -7.79 -4.51 -2.61
CA PHE A 132 -8.38 -3.61 -1.63
C PHE A 132 -9.53 -4.28 -0.86
N ALA A 133 -10.40 -5.02 -1.55
CA ALA A 133 -11.45 -5.81 -0.91
C ALA A 133 -10.85 -6.86 0.03
N ASN A 134 -9.83 -7.57 -0.40
CA ASN A 134 -9.12 -8.56 0.43
C ASN A 134 -8.44 -7.91 1.65
N LEU A 135 -7.86 -6.72 1.48
CA LEU A 135 -7.26 -5.98 2.58
C LEU A 135 -8.30 -5.67 3.66
N ILE A 136 -9.44 -5.11 3.28
CA ILE A 136 -10.53 -4.81 4.22
C ILE A 136 -11.03 -6.09 4.89
N GLU A 137 -11.27 -7.15 4.12
CA GLU A 137 -11.72 -8.45 4.66
C GLU A 137 -10.77 -9.00 5.73
N ASN A 138 -9.46 -8.94 5.47
CA ASN A 138 -8.46 -9.39 6.42
C ASN A 138 -8.39 -8.52 7.68
N MET A 139 -8.71 -7.25 7.56
CA MET A 139 -8.71 -6.30 8.68
C MET A 139 -10.00 -6.31 9.51
N LEU A 140 -11.12 -6.79 8.97
CA LEU A 140 -12.41 -6.79 9.68
C LEU A 140 -12.37 -7.41 11.09
N PRO A 141 -11.65 -8.52 11.33
CA PRO A 141 -11.54 -9.07 12.69
C PRO A 141 -10.88 -8.15 13.71
N GLN A 142 -10.13 -7.15 13.26
CA GLN A 142 -9.41 -6.18 14.09
C GLN A 142 -10.21 -4.88 14.30
N LEU A 143 -11.41 -4.81 13.72
CA LEU A 143 -12.27 -3.63 13.79
C LEU A 143 -12.78 -3.44 15.22
N ASP A 144 -12.75 -2.19 15.68
CA ASP A 144 -13.42 -1.79 16.90
C ASP A 144 -14.94 -1.77 16.70
N HIS A 145 -15.63 -2.72 17.33
CA HIS A 145 -17.08 -2.87 17.24
C HIS A 145 -17.86 -2.05 18.29
N GLU A 146 -17.20 -1.25 19.10
CA GLU A 146 -17.87 -0.42 20.11
C GLU A 146 -18.78 0.64 19.47
N ASN A 147 -18.38 1.16 18.31
CA ASN A 147 -19.20 2.08 17.53
C ASN A 147 -19.92 1.33 16.39
N ARG A 148 -21.21 1.04 16.62
CA ARG A 148 -22.06 0.33 15.66
C ARG A 148 -22.21 1.07 14.33
N GLU A 149 -22.35 2.39 14.35
CA GLU A 149 -22.51 3.20 13.14
C GLU A 149 -21.26 3.14 12.27
N ASP A 150 -20.08 3.25 12.87
CA ASP A 150 -18.81 3.14 12.17
C ASP A 150 -18.61 1.74 11.62
N THR A 151 -18.96 0.71 12.37
CA THR A 151 -18.93 -0.68 11.91
C THR A 151 -19.78 -0.89 10.67
N GLU A 152 -21.01 -0.39 10.66
CA GLU A 152 -21.91 -0.46 9.51
C GLU A 152 -21.33 0.25 8.27
N LYS A 153 -20.69 1.40 8.46
CA LYS A 153 -20.01 2.14 7.38
C LYS A 153 -18.82 1.37 6.79
N VAL A 154 -18.03 0.71 7.63
CA VAL A 154 -16.92 -0.14 7.18
C VAL A 154 -17.42 -1.30 6.34
N TYR A 155 -18.47 -1.99 6.79
CA TYR A 155 -19.08 -3.07 6.01
C TYR A 155 -19.68 -2.55 4.69
N ALA A 156 -20.24 -1.35 4.67
CA ALA A 156 -20.73 -0.73 3.44
C ALA A 156 -19.58 -0.44 2.45
N ILE A 157 -18.43 0.00 2.93
CA ILE A 157 -17.23 0.18 2.11
C ILE A 157 -16.80 -1.16 1.52
N TYR A 158 -16.73 -2.20 2.34
CA TYR A 158 -16.36 -3.55 1.90
C TYR A 158 -17.30 -4.08 0.82
N GLU A 159 -18.61 -3.96 1.01
CA GLU A 159 -19.60 -4.38 0.01
C GLU A 159 -19.43 -3.65 -1.32
N LYS A 160 -19.18 -2.34 -1.29
CA LYS A 160 -18.92 -1.56 -2.51
C LYS A 160 -17.66 -1.99 -3.25
N THR A 161 -16.60 -2.37 -2.53
CA THR A 161 -15.35 -2.82 -3.16
C THR A 161 -15.52 -4.14 -3.91
N ARG A 162 -16.54 -4.90 -3.61
CA ARG A 162 -16.87 -6.16 -4.29
C ARG A 162 -17.74 -5.99 -5.53
N GLU A 163 -18.32 -4.82 -5.77
CA GLU A 163 -19.11 -4.54 -6.97
C GLU A 163 -18.22 -4.49 -8.22
N GLU A 164 -18.64 -5.15 -9.30
CA GLU A 164 -17.85 -5.31 -10.53
C GLU A 164 -17.39 -4.00 -11.18
N ASN A 165 -18.17 -2.95 -11.04
CA ASN A 165 -17.91 -1.64 -11.65
C ASN A 165 -17.23 -0.64 -10.69
N TYR A 166 -16.81 -1.09 -9.52
CA TYR A 166 -16.18 -0.22 -8.55
C TYR A 166 -14.73 0.08 -8.93
N SER A 167 -14.35 1.35 -8.91
CA SER A 167 -12.95 1.78 -8.98
C SER A 167 -12.61 2.65 -7.77
N CYS A 168 -11.35 2.66 -7.35
CA CYS A 168 -10.89 3.53 -6.27
C CYS A 168 -11.16 5.01 -6.55
N LEU A 169 -11.16 5.40 -7.82
CA LEU A 169 -11.46 6.77 -8.27
C LEU A 169 -12.94 7.14 -8.07
N LEU A 170 -13.87 6.19 -8.15
CA LEU A 170 -15.30 6.45 -7.93
C LEU A 170 -15.60 6.81 -6.46
N TYR A 171 -14.74 6.40 -5.53
CA TYR A 171 -14.90 6.73 -4.12
C TYR A 171 -14.57 8.17 -3.77
N THR A 172 -14.01 8.95 -4.72
CA THR A 172 -13.74 10.38 -4.56
C THR A 172 -14.96 11.28 -4.70
N SER A 173 -16.11 10.73 -5.10
CA SER A 173 -17.35 11.49 -5.05
C SER A 173 -17.57 11.88 -3.59
N PRO A 174 -17.67 13.20 -3.28
CA PRO A 174 -17.94 13.61 -1.92
C PRO A 174 -19.24 12.94 -1.49
N SER A 175 -19.15 12.14 -0.46
CA SER A 175 -20.35 11.70 0.24
C SER A 175 -21.13 12.94 0.64
N PRO A 176 -22.38 13.05 0.26
CA PRO A 176 -23.21 14.11 0.80
C PRO A 176 -23.27 14.03 2.33
#